data_7b5da5018bd493c98f0396314acea017
#
_entry.id   7b5da5018bd493c98f0396314acea017
#
_cell.length_a   1.000
_cell.length_b   1.000
_cell.length_c   1.000
_cell.angle_alpha   90.00
_cell.angle_beta   90.00
_cell.angle_gamma   90.00
#
_symmetry.space_group_name_H-M   'P 1'
#
loop_
_entity.id
_entity.type
_entity.pdbx_description
1 polymer ?
#
loop_
_entity_poly.entity_id
_entity_poly.type
_entity_poly.pdbx_seq_one_letter_code
_entity_poly.pdbx_strand_id
1 'polypeptide(L)'
;MLKNYAIKYSIEFVVIILGITVSFWLNELSITNQDEKERIKILSSLQLEINEIKFYCDEKKQIWGNDIRLLNEFLTTGTGELNIDNILKITTSKNRIETFMVLFRVFDPPLNRYQSIINSGDLKYVKSETVKEI
;
A
#
# COMPACT_ATOMS: atom_id res chain seq x y z
N MET A 1 7.53 -24.43 -65.86
CA MET A 1 6.32 -23.92 -65.11
C MET A 1 6.35 -24.24 -63.64
N LEU A 2 6.61 -25.44 -63.16
CA LEU A 2 6.62 -25.83 -61.72
C LEU A 2 7.54 -24.98 -60.84
N LYS A 3 8.72 -24.59 -61.30
CA LYS A 3 9.70 -23.81 -60.51
C LYS A 3 9.18 -22.42 -60.14
N ASN A 4 8.39 -21.75 -60.95
CA ASN A 4 7.84 -20.42 -60.66
C ASN A 4 6.70 -20.50 -59.65
N TYR A 5 5.92 -21.58 -59.64
CA TYR A 5 4.88 -21.80 -58.63
C TYR A 5 5.48 -22.10 -57.25
N ALA A 6 6.55 -22.92 -57.21
CA ALA A 6 7.25 -23.22 -55.96
C ALA A 6 7.81 -21.93 -55.28
N ILE A 7 8.42 -21.05 -56.09
CA ILE A 7 8.95 -19.77 -55.58
C ILE A 7 7.81 -18.88 -55.05
N LYS A 8 6.70 -18.81 -55.80
CA LYS A 8 5.54 -18.00 -55.38
C LYS A 8 4.98 -18.47 -54.03
N TYR A 9 4.73 -19.77 -53.87
CA TYR A 9 4.21 -20.32 -52.62
C TYR A 9 5.21 -20.20 -51.46
N SER A 10 6.52 -20.30 -51.72
CA SER A 10 7.54 -20.07 -50.70
C SER A 10 7.53 -18.63 -50.19
N ILE A 11 7.35 -17.65 -51.08
CA ILE A 11 7.25 -16.24 -50.68
C ILE A 11 5.99 -15.99 -49.89
N GLU A 12 4.83 -16.50 -50.30
CA GLU A 12 3.57 -16.41 -49.59
C GLU A 12 3.71 -17.02 -48.19
N PHE A 13 4.33 -18.18 -48.07
CA PHE A 13 4.56 -18.83 -46.77
C PHE A 13 5.43 -17.98 -45.83
N VAL A 14 6.54 -17.40 -46.34
CA VAL A 14 7.42 -16.53 -45.58
C VAL A 14 6.69 -15.28 -45.10
N VAL A 15 5.86 -14.67 -45.97
CA VAL A 15 5.07 -13.48 -45.59
C VAL A 15 4.08 -13.79 -44.47
N ILE A 16 3.43 -14.97 -44.53
CA ILE A 16 2.50 -15.40 -43.47
C ILE A 16 3.23 -15.58 -42.14
N ILE A 17 4.38 -16.30 -42.15
CA ILE A 17 5.18 -16.50 -40.94
C ILE A 17 5.65 -15.16 -40.34
N LEU A 18 6.13 -14.24 -41.16
CA LEU A 18 6.55 -12.91 -40.71
C LEU A 18 5.38 -12.15 -40.09
N GLY A 19 4.20 -12.19 -40.72
CA GLY A 19 3.00 -11.55 -40.18
C GLY A 19 2.60 -12.08 -38.80
N ILE A 20 2.62 -13.40 -38.64
CA ILE A 20 2.31 -14.04 -37.34
C ILE A 20 3.38 -13.69 -36.32
N THR A 21 4.66 -13.75 -36.62
CA THR A 21 5.76 -13.44 -35.71
C THR A 21 5.71 -12.00 -35.25
N VAL A 22 5.48 -11.05 -36.15
CA VAL A 22 5.33 -9.62 -35.79
C VAL A 22 4.11 -9.41 -34.92
N SER A 23 3.00 -10.07 -35.20
CA SER A 23 1.79 -9.97 -34.37
C SER A 23 2.02 -10.47 -32.95
N PHE A 24 2.69 -11.59 -32.76
CA PHE A 24 3.04 -12.09 -31.41
C PHE A 24 3.98 -11.15 -30.69
N TRP A 25 5.00 -10.63 -31.38
CA TRP A 25 5.95 -9.69 -30.80
C TRP A 25 5.29 -8.39 -30.33
N LEU A 26 4.40 -7.82 -31.14
CA LEU A 26 3.62 -6.63 -30.75
C LEU A 26 2.69 -6.91 -29.58
N ASN A 27 2.06 -8.09 -29.54
CA ASN A 27 1.22 -8.49 -28.42
C ASN A 27 2.01 -8.62 -27.13
N GLU A 28 3.19 -9.23 -27.17
CA GLU A 28 4.07 -9.38 -26.00
C GLU A 28 4.55 -8.02 -25.47
N LEU A 29 4.94 -7.10 -26.36
CA LEU A 29 5.27 -5.72 -25.99
C LEU A 29 4.09 -4.99 -25.33
N SER A 30 2.88 -5.21 -25.84
CA SER A 30 1.68 -4.59 -25.28
C SER A 30 1.40 -5.11 -23.86
N ILE A 31 1.51 -6.43 -23.65
CA ILE A 31 1.30 -7.05 -22.32
C ILE A 31 2.36 -6.54 -21.33
N THR A 32 3.63 -6.53 -21.70
CA THR A 32 4.71 -6.06 -20.83
C THR A 32 4.51 -4.60 -20.43
N ASN A 33 4.10 -3.74 -21.35
CA ASN A 33 3.80 -2.34 -21.04
C ASN A 33 2.57 -2.17 -20.13
N GLN A 34 1.59 -3.05 -20.25
CA GLN A 34 0.41 -3.03 -19.39
C GLN A 34 0.76 -3.50 -17.97
N ASP A 35 1.52 -4.56 -17.84
CA ASP A 35 1.98 -5.09 -16.56
C ASP A 35 2.81 -4.05 -15.79
N GLU A 36 3.68 -3.31 -16.47
CA GLU A 36 4.48 -2.25 -15.87
C GLU A 36 3.61 -1.07 -15.40
N LYS A 37 2.58 -0.70 -16.15
CA LYS A 37 1.62 0.33 -15.72
C LYS A 37 0.85 -0.09 -14.48
N GLU A 38 0.36 -1.32 -14.43
CA GLU A 38 -0.34 -1.83 -13.24
C GLU A 38 0.60 -1.91 -12.04
N ARG A 39 1.85 -2.33 -12.23
CA ARG A 39 2.88 -2.33 -11.19
C ARG A 39 3.10 -0.94 -10.60
N ILE A 40 3.32 0.07 -11.44
CA ILE A 40 3.51 1.46 -10.99
C ILE A 40 2.29 1.95 -10.21
N LYS A 41 1.10 1.66 -10.67
CA LYS A 41 -0.15 2.02 -10.00
C LYS A 41 -0.26 1.39 -8.61
N ILE A 42 0.07 0.09 -8.48
CA ILE A 42 0.06 -0.63 -7.21
C ILE A 42 1.11 -0.04 -6.25
N LEU A 43 2.34 0.17 -6.72
CA LEU A 43 3.40 0.76 -5.91
C LEU A 43 3.04 2.17 -5.44
N SER A 44 2.46 3.00 -6.31
CA SER A 44 1.97 4.33 -5.94
C SER A 44 0.87 4.26 -4.88
N SER A 45 -0.06 3.31 -5.00
CA SER A 45 -1.13 3.10 -4.04
C SER A 45 -0.59 2.67 -2.68
N LEU A 46 0.38 1.75 -2.64
CA LEU A 46 1.07 1.33 -1.41
C LEU A 46 1.86 2.48 -0.77
N GLN A 47 2.52 3.30 -1.57
CA GLN A 47 3.23 4.48 -1.08
C GLN A 47 2.29 5.47 -0.37
N LEU A 48 1.11 5.69 -0.92
CA LEU A 48 0.08 6.52 -0.28
C LEU A 48 -0.37 5.92 1.05
N GLU A 49 -0.62 4.62 1.11
CA GLU A 49 -1.03 3.95 2.36
C GLU A 49 0.05 4.01 3.43
N ILE A 50 1.33 3.81 3.06
CA ILE A 50 2.46 3.96 3.99
C ILE A 50 2.48 5.37 4.58
N ASN A 51 2.23 6.40 3.79
CA ASN A 51 2.16 7.77 4.28
C ASN A 51 0.98 8.00 5.23
N GLU A 52 -0.18 7.40 4.94
CA GLU A 52 -1.36 7.44 5.81
C GLU A 52 -1.10 6.72 7.13
N ILE A 53 -0.47 5.53 7.08
CA ILE A 53 -0.06 4.78 8.30
C ILE A 53 0.93 5.60 9.11
N LYS A 54 1.92 6.23 8.47
CA LYS A 54 2.89 7.10 9.15
C LYS A 54 2.18 8.24 9.89
N PHE A 55 1.28 8.95 9.20
CA PHE A 55 0.50 10.02 9.81
C PHE A 55 -0.32 9.52 11.00
N TYR A 56 -1.00 8.39 10.85
CA TYR A 56 -1.75 7.73 11.92
C TYR A 56 -0.87 7.39 13.12
N CYS A 57 0.32 6.83 12.88
CA CYS A 57 1.27 6.52 13.95
C CYS A 57 1.76 7.77 14.69
N ASP A 58 2.05 8.85 13.96
CA ASP A 58 2.49 10.13 14.55
C ASP A 58 1.38 10.74 15.39
N GLU A 59 0.13 10.71 14.95
CA GLU A 59 -1.03 11.15 15.74
C GLU A 59 -1.20 10.30 17.00
N LYS A 60 -1.14 8.97 16.90
CA LYS A 60 -1.25 8.07 18.04
C LYS A 60 -0.11 8.26 19.04
N LYS A 61 1.10 8.49 18.56
CA LYS A 61 2.27 8.78 19.40
C LYS A 61 2.06 10.04 20.22
N GLN A 62 1.48 11.10 19.67
CA GLN A 62 1.17 12.32 20.40
C GLN A 62 0.10 12.07 21.47
N ILE A 63 -0.97 11.35 21.10
CA ILE A 63 -2.06 11.01 22.02
C ILE A 63 -1.52 10.19 23.21
N TRP A 64 -0.79 9.12 22.92
CA TRP A 64 -0.23 8.26 23.97
C TRP A 64 0.85 8.96 24.79
N GLY A 65 1.64 9.87 24.19
CA GLY A 65 2.58 10.71 24.93
C GLY A 65 1.89 11.60 25.94
N ASN A 66 0.75 12.19 25.60
CA ASN A 66 -0.08 12.96 26.52
C ASN A 66 -0.70 12.08 27.61
N ASP A 67 -1.17 10.88 27.26
CA ASP A 67 -1.73 9.94 28.22
C ASP A 67 -0.69 9.48 29.25
N ILE A 68 0.55 9.18 28.81
CA ILE A 68 1.67 8.82 29.70
C ILE A 68 2.03 9.99 30.64
N ARG A 69 2.05 11.22 30.13
CA ARG A 69 2.33 12.39 30.94
C ARG A 69 1.29 12.59 32.01
N LEU A 70 0.00 12.44 31.68
CA LEU A 70 -1.11 12.48 32.61
C LEU A 70 -0.99 11.41 33.70
N LEU A 71 -0.68 10.17 33.32
CA LEU A 71 -0.49 9.08 34.27
C LEU A 71 0.68 9.34 35.20
N ASN A 72 1.80 9.84 34.73
CA ASN A 72 2.95 10.17 35.54
C ASN A 72 2.63 11.31 36.52
N GLU A 73 1.91 12.33 36.09
CA GLU A 73 1.46 13.41 36.96
C GLU A 73 0.52 12.89 38.04
N PHE A 74 -0.39 11.98 37.69
CA PHE A 74 -1.28 11.31 38.62
C PHE A 74 -0.52 10.47 39.68
N LEU A 75 0.49 9.70 39.22
CA LEU A 75 1.28 8.82 40.09
C LEU A 75 2.24 9.61 41.00
N THR A 76 2.77 10.75 40.56
CA THR A 76 3.75 11.54 41.31
C THR A 76 3.09 12.46 42.32
N THR A 77 1.88 12.95 42.05
CA THR A 77 1.16 13.84 42.99
C THR A 77 0.53 13.09 44.15
N GLY A 78 0.43 11.76 44.16
CA GLY A 78 0.18 10.81 45.28
C GLY A 78 -0.95 11.09 46.23
N THR A 79 -1.58 12.23 46.18
CA THR A 79 -2.61 12.70 47.05
C THR A 79 -3.62 13.48 46.26
N GLY A 80 -4.67 12.88 45.91
CA GLY A 80 -6.04 13.33 45.65
C GLY A 80 -6.39 14.72 45.11
N GLU A 81 -5.49 15.65 45.01
CA GLU A 81 -5.68 16.95 44.38
C GLU A 81 -5.19 16.89 42.92
N LEU A 82 -5.91 16.13 42.12
CA LEU A 82 -5.84 16.27 40.66
C LEU A 82 -6.17 17.72 40.31
N ASN A 83 -5.17 18.48 39.92
CA ASN A 83 -5.42 19.82 39.39
C ASN A 83 -6.13 19.64 38.02
N ILE A 84 -7.47 19.62 38.11
CA ILE A 84 -8.40 19.40 37.00
C ILE A 84 -8.10 20.38 35.85
N ASP A 85 -7.66 21.61 36.17
CA ASP A 85 -7.31 22.60 35.16
C ASP A 85 -6.08 22.21 34.31
N ASN A 86 -5.08 21.57 34.91
CA ASN A 86 -3.92 21.06 34.19
C ASN A 86 -4.29 19.86 33.33
N ILE A 87 -5.14 18.98 33.84
CA ILE A 87 -5.65 17.83 33.09
C ILE A 87 -6.52 18.28 31.90
N LEU A 88 -7.37 19.29 32.09
CA LEU A 88 -8.23 19.86 31.07
C LEU A 88 -7.41 20.54 29.95
N LYS A 89 -6.26 21.13 30.26
CA LYS A 89 -5.33 21.70 29.24
C LYS A 89 -4.65 20.63 28.39
N ILE A 90 -4.48 19.43 28.92
CA ILE A 90 -3.81 18.31 28.24
C ILE A 90 -4.82 17.46 27.44
N THR A 91 -6.08 17.44 27.86
CA THR A 91 -7.16 16.69 27.21
C THR A 91 -8.07 17.60 26.43
N THR A 92 -8.35 17.24 25.18
CA THR A 92 -9.22 18.00 24.27
C THR A 92 -10.72 17.86 24.56
N SER A 93 -11.11 17.04 25.54
CA SER A 93 -12.52 16.78 25.87
C SER A 93 -12.70 16.42 27.34
N LYS A 94 -13.67 17.08 27.99
CA LYS A 94 -14.06 16.87 29.39
C LYS A 94 -14.49 15.41 29.67
N ASN A 95 -15.12 14.75 28.72
CA ASN A 95 -15.55 13.34 28.83
C ASN A 95 -14.39 12.34 28.72
N ARG A 96 -13.20 12.78 28.31
CA ARG A 96 -12.02 11.95 28.18
C ARG A 96 -11.38 11.59 29.52
N ILE A 97 -11.57 12.39 30.55
CA ILE A 97 -10.97 12.13 31.87
C ILE A 97 -11.64 10.94 32.54
N GLU A 98 -12.95 10.83 32.45
CA GLU A 98 -13.70 9.70 33.04
C GLU A 98 -13.46 8.40 32.30
N THR A 99 -13.31 8.47 30.98
CA THR A 99 -13.07 7.31 30.09
C THR A 99 -11.60 6.92 30.01
N PHE A 100 -10.67 7.81 30.26
CA PHE A 100 -9.23 7.57 30.16
C PHE A 100 -8.74 6.42 31.06
N MET A 101 -9.31 6.31 32.25
CA MET A 101 -8.96 5.26 33.25
C MET A 101 -9.45 3.87 32.83
N VAL A 102 -10.37 3.75 31.87
CA VAL A 102 -11.13 2.52 31.60
C VAL A 102 -10.99 2.04 30.14
N LEU A 103 -10.63 2.91 29.20
CA LEU A 103 -10.65 2.55 27.80
C LEU A 103 -9.26 2.20 27.24
N PHE A 104 -9.12 0.93 26.89
CA PHE A 104 -8.06 0.45 26.00
C PHE A 104 -8.21 1.11 24.63
N ARG A 105 -7.19 1.84 24.19
CA ARG A 105 -7.16 2.43 22.85
C ARG A 105 -6.61 1.42 21.86
N VAL A 106 -7.46 0.98 20.98
CA VAL A 106 -7.07 0.05 19.92
C VAL A 106 -6.11 0.75 18.95
N PHE A 107 -5.04 0.05 18.59
CA PHE A 107 -4.19 0.40 17.48
C PHE A 107 -4.74 -0.29 16.23
N ASP A 108 -5.36 0.50 15.35
CA ASP A 108 -6.00 0.02 14.10
C ASP A 108 -5.58 0.94 12.95
N PRO A 109 -4.41 0.71 12.36
CA PRO A 109 -3.93 1.51 11.24
C PRO A 109 -4.74 1.21 9.96
N PRO A 110 -4.87 2.18 9.05
CA PRO A 110 -5.56 1.97 7.78
C PRO A 110 -4.74 1.02 6.87
N LEU A 111 -5.28 -0.16 6.60
CA LEU A 111 -4.67 -1.20 5.73
C LEU A 111 -5.57 -1.57 4.54
N ASN A 112 -6.48 -0.69 4.16
CA ASN A 112 -7.52 -0.99 3.19
C ASN A 112 -6.98 -1.26 1.78
N ARG A 113 -5.98 -0.50 1.34
CA ARG A 113 -5.36 -0.66 0.01
C ARG A 113 -4.54 -1.93 -0.06
N TYR A 114 -3.75 -2.22 0.97
CA TYR A 114 -2.98 -3.45 1.08
C TYR A 114 -3.89 -4.68 1.03
N GLN A 115 -4.97 -4.68 1.80
CA GLN A 115 -5.95 -5.77 1.77
C GLN A 115 -6.63 -5.91 0.41
N SER A 116 -6.96 -4.80 -0.25
CA SER A 116 -7.51 -4.81 -1.60
C SER A 116 -6.55 -5.44 -2.60
N ILE A 117 -5.27 -5.10 -2.56
CA ILE A 117 -4.23 -5.65 -3.45
C ILE A 117 -4.03 -7.15 -3.21
N ILE A 118 -4.07 -7.60 -1.94
CA ILE A 118 -4.03 -9.04 -1.62
C ILE A 118 -5.25 -9.76 -2.21
N ASN A 119 -6.43 -9.22 -1.99
CA ASN A 119 -7.69 -9.84 -2.39
C ASN A 119 -7.87 -9.88 -3.92
N SER A 120 -7.36 -8.89 -4.64
CA SER A 120 -7.38 -8.86 -6.11
C SER A 120 -6.33 -9.79 -6.74
N GLY A 121 -5.33 -10.24 -5.96
CA GLY A 121 -4.21 -11.03 -6.47
C GLY A 121 -3.17 -10.20 -7.23
N ASP A 122 -3.22 -8.88 -7.14
CA ASP A 122 -2.34 -7.96 -7.86
C ASP A 122 -0.90 -7.96 -7.33
N LEU A 123 -0.64 -8.61 -6.20
CA LEU A 123 0.73 -8.84 -5.70
C LEU A 123 1.63 -9.55 -6.71
N LYS A 124 1.08 -10.27 -7.68
CA LYS A 124 1.84 -10.90 -8.78
C LYS A 124 2.67 -9.89 -9.56
N TYR A 125 2.17 -8.66 -9.75
CA TYR A 125 2.88 -7.60 -10.46
C TYR A 125 4.05 -7.01 -9.67
N VAL A 126 4.04 -7.11 -8.33
CA VAL A 126 5.10 -6.62 -7.46
C VAL A 126 6.23 -7.64 -7.31
N LYS A 127 5.90 -8.95 -7.32
CA LYS A 127 6.87 -10.04 -7.10
C LYS A 127 7.88 -10.26 -8.22
N SER A 128 7.63 -9.76 -9.42
CA SER A 128 8.37 -10.16 -10.62
C SER A 128 9.84 -9.73 -10.67
N GLU A 129 10.27 -8.71 -9.90
CA GLU A 129 11.67 -8.25 -9.91
C GLU A 129 12.46 -8.55 -8.64
N THR A 130 11.82 -8.60 -7.49
CA THR A 130 12.53 -8.83 -6.21
C THR A 130 13.15 -10.22 -6.11
N VAL A 131 12.75 -11.16 -6.97
CA VAL A 131 13.25 -12.55 -6.99
C VAL A 131 14.45 -12.74 -7.92
N LYS A 132 14.80 -11.75 -8.74
CA LYS A 132 15.95 -11.83 -9.67
C LYS A 132 17.26 -11.28 -9.11
N GLU A 133 17.23 -10.63 -7.93
CA GLU A 133 18.40 -10.02 -7.29
C GLU A 133 18.81 -10.70 -5.96
N ILE A 134 18.26 -11.87 -5.65
CA ILE A 134 18.69 -12.74 -4.54
C ILE A 134 19.20 -14.07 -5.14
#